data_66a78c563ee5289bcde214ccaf875ed6
#
_entry.id   66a78c563ee5289bcde214ccaf875ed6
#
_cell.length_a   1.000
_cell.length_b   1.000
_cell.length_c   1.000
_cell.angle_alpha   90.00
_cell.angle_beta   90.00
_cell.angle_gamma   90.00
#
_symmetry.space_group_name_H-M   'P 1'
#
loop_
_entity.id
_entity.type
_entity.pdbx_description
1 polymer ?
#
loop_
_entity_poly.entity_id
_entity_poly.type
_entity_poly.pdbx_seq_one_letter_code
_entity_poly.pdbx_strand_id
1 'polypeptide(L)'
;MVFYNYVSLKNKKDSMIGMRRLFIIVCFMVSCACISAAEDIKPVSFTKVHVNDRFWRQRLDVLRKRTIRYAFQKCTDAGQIENFRLARKILSGEVRKGDVSYQSGTTYDDAEVYKVIEGASYLLNVERDEELEKYVDGVIDVICSAQEPDGYLFTNWTIGNPLHEWMGGEKWKNDWNLSHETFDMGELIEAGVAYYQATGKDKLLNTAIRSADLICEVFNENGIKEAPGHAVIEMALVRLYEVTGDRKYLDECKFFLDCRGSRTFDPGSSDLRVNGKYWQNHLPAVEQREAVGHAVRAMYFYSGMADWARYAGDDDYRKAVDAIYENIVSKKLYITGGLGAVHGIEGFGPEYLLPNKEAYNETCAAVGNVMFNYRMFMAEKDARY
;
A
#
# COMPACT_ATOMS: atom_id res chain seq x y z
N MET A 1 -37.27 -0.72 -75.98
CA MET A 1 -37.04 0.45 -75.11
C MET A 1 -37.43 0.20 -73.59
N VAL A 2 -38.25 -0.82 -73.34
CA VAL A 2 -38.70 -1.10 -71.94
C VAL A 2 -37.71 -1.91 -71.11
N PHE A 3 -36.86 -2.74 -71.73
CA PHE A 3 -35.86 -3.56 -71.02
C PHE A 3 -34.62 -2.77 -70.50
N TYR A 4 -34.27 -1.72 -71.18
CA TYR A 4 -33.11 -0.91 -70.74
C TYR A 4 -33.38 -0.05 -69.49
N ASN A 5 -34.63 0.35 -69.28
CA ASN A 5 -35.02 1.14 -68.13
C ASN A 5 -35.13 0.26 -66.84
N TYR A 6 -35.40 -1.04 -66.98
CA TYR A 6 -35.56 -1.94 -65.83
C TYR A 6 -34.23 -2.32 -65.17
N VAL A 7 -33.19 -2.55 -66.02
CA VAL A 7 -31.82 -2.83 -65.53
C VAL A 7 -31.21 -1.61 -64.88
N SER A 8 -31.44 -0.41 -65.42
CA SER A 8 -30.96 0.85 -64.82
C SER A 8 -31.57 1.17 -63.46
N LEU A 9 -32.86 0.88 -63.26
CA LEU A 9 -33.55 1.09 -61.96
C LEU A 9 -33.15 0.04 -60.92
N LYS A 10 -32.87 -1.21 -61.32
CA LYS A 10 -32.41 -2.26 -60.41
C LYS A 10 -30.99 -1.98 -59.90
N ASN A 11 -30.06 -1.58 -60.79
CA ASN A 11 -28.70 -1.19 -60.39
C ASN A 11 -28.66 0.05 -59.51
N LYS A 12 -29.57 1.02 -59.67
CA LYS A 12 -29.69 2.18 -58.77
C LYS A 12 -30.21 1.80 -57.37
N LYS A 13 -31.19 0.86 -57.30
CA LYS A 13 -31.75 0.37 -56.02
C LYS A 13 -30.68 -0.42 -55.24
N ASP A 14 -29.96 -1.30 -55.90
CA ASP A 14 -28.88 -2.10 -55.27
C ASP A 14 -27.72 -1.23 -54.81
N SER A 15 -27.36 -0.18 -55.55
CA SER A 15 -26.37 0.82 -55.15
C SER A 15 -26.81 1.64 -53.95
N MET A 16 -28.10 2.06 -53.90
CA MET A 16 -28.66 2.78 -52.76
C MET A 16 -28.77 1.92 -51.47
N ILE A 17 -29.07 0.63 -51.61
CA ILE A 17 -29.12 -0.33 -50.50
C ILE A 17 -27.70 -0.58 -49.98
N GLY A 18 -26.71 -0.71 -50.85
CA GLY A 18 -25.30 -0.81 -50.51
C GLY A 18 -24.77 0.41 -49.78
N MET A 19 -25.07 1.63 -50.23
CA MET A 19 -24.69 2.88 -49.57
C MET A 19 -25.39 3.07 -48.21
N ARG A 20 -26.68 2.69 -48.09
CA ARG A 20 -27.37 2.73 -46.80
C ARG A 20 -26.77 1.75 -45.78
N ARG A 21 -26.40 0.53 -46.21
CA ARG A 21 -25.71 -0.45 -45.34
C ARG A 21 -24.32 0.04 -44.92
N LEU A 22 -23.56 0.63 -45.86
CA LEU A 22 -22.26 1.22 -45.56
C LEU A 22 -22.37 2.40 -44.59
N PHE A 23 -23.38 3.27 -44.78
CA PHE A 23 -23.64 4.39 -43.88
C PHE A 23 -24.05 3.95 -42.46
N ILE A 24 -24.88 2.90 -42.33
CA ILE A 24 -25.26 2.30 -41.05
C ILE A 24 -24.06 1.66 -40.38
N ILE A 25 -23.17 0.96 -41.11
CA ILE A 25 -21.95 0.35 -40.56
C ILE A 25 -20.96 1.45 -40.11
N VAL A 26 -20.79 2.50 -40.87
CA VAL A 26 -19.93 3.63 -40.54
C VAL A 26 -20.50 4.40 -39.33
N CYS A 27 -21.83 4.63 -39.27
CA CYS A 27 -22.45 5.24 -38.09
C CYS A 27 -22.35 4.34 -36.84
N PHE A 28 -22.44 3.01 -36.98
CA PHE A 28 -22.24 2.07 -35.88
C PHE A 28 -20.78 2.02 -35.42
N MET A 29 -19.81 2.05 -36.34
CA MET A 29 -18.38 2.15 -36.00
C MET A 29 -18.00 3.51 -35.39
N VAL A 30 -18.59 4.60 -35.85
CA VAL A 30 -18.40 5.93 -35.26
C VAL A 30 -19.08 6.02 -33.88
N SER A 31 -20.26 5.40 -33.70
CA SER A 31 -20.92 5.32 -32.39
C SER A 31 -20.16 4.42 -31.38
N CYS A 32 -19.51 3.35 -31.87
CA CYS A 32 -18.61 2.54 -31.02
C CYS A 32 -17.28 3.24 -30.72
N ALA A 33 -16.82 4.14 -31.59
CA ALA A 33 -15.60 4.94 -31.33
C ALA A 33 -15.87 6.13 -30.39
N CYS A 34 -17.13 6.46 -30.13
CA CYS A 34 -17.56 7.46 -29.13
C CYS A 34 -17.96 6.85 -27.80
N ILE A 35 -17.54 5.62 -27.47
CA ILE A 35 -17.35 5.25 -26.08
C ILE A 35 -16.17 6.09 -25.63
N SER A 36 -16.45 7.30 -25.18
CA SER A 36 -15.52 8.12 -24.44
C SER A 36 -14.93 7.19 -23.38
N ALA A 37 -13.66 6.83 -23.51
CA ALA A 37 -12.90 6.32 -22.38
C ALA A 37 -13.10 7.40 -21.31
N ALA A 38 -13.88 7.10 -20.28
CA ALA A 38 -14.07 8.03 -19.18
C ALA A 38 -12.67 8.44 -18.77
N GLU A 39 -12.33 9.74 -18.87
CA GLU A 39 -11.00 10.21 -18.50
C GLU A 39 -10.70 9.67 -17.11
N ASP A 40 -9.55 9.05 -16.97
CA ASP A 40 -9.17 8.46 -15.70
C ASP A 40 -9.03 9.59 -14.67
N ILE A 41 -9.75 9.48 -13.54
CA ILE A 41 -9.64 10.45 -12.46
C ILE A 41 -8.22 10.38 -11.92
N LYS A 42 -7.49 11.50 -12.05
CA LYS A 42 -6.14 11.62 -11.48
C LYS A 42 -6.21 12.47 -10.21
N PRO A 43 -5.59 12.04 -9.12
CA PRO A 43 -5.52 12.85 -7.92
C PRO A 43 -4.75 14.14 -8.21
N VAL A 44 -5.21 15.24 -7.66
CA VAL A 44 -4.40 16.47 -7.62
C VAL A 44 -3.23 16.23 -6.68
N SER A 45 -2.00 16.48 -7.15
CA SER A 45 -0.83 16.37 -6.28
C SER A 45 -1.07 17.17 -5.00
N PHE A 46 -0.79 16.58 -3.84
CA PHE A 46 -0.91 17.25 -2.55
C PHE A 46 -0.08 18.54 -2.50
N THR A 47 1.00 18.64 -3.30
CA THR A 47 1.84 19.84 -3.42
C THR A 47 1.12 21.04 -4.08
N LYS A 48 -0.06 20.80 -4.67
CA LYS A 48 -0.92 21.84 -5.28
C LYS A 48 -2.18 22.11 -4.45
N VAL A 49 -2.33 21.48 -3.30
CA VAL A 49 -3.49 21.63 -2.41
C VAL A 49 -3.14 22.53 -1.24
N HIS A 50 -3.94 23.57 -1.04
CA HIS A 50 -3.79 24.52 0.06
C HIS A 50 -5.04 24.51 0.92
N VAL A 51 -4.88 24.15 2.20
CA VAL A 51 -5.97 24.12 3.18
C VAL A 51 -6.02 25.47 3.90
N ASN A 52 -7.11 26.23 3.70
CA ASN A 52 -7.28 27.57 4.25
C ASN A 52 -8.56 27.75 5.08
N ASP A 53 -9.31 26.68 5.34
CA ASP A 53 -10.51 26.70 6.17
C ASP A 53 -10.18 26.79 7.66
N ARG A 54 -11.19 27.21 8.46
CA ARG A 54 -10.99 27.43 9.91
C ARG A 54 -10.85 26.12 10.71
N PHE A 55 -11.40 25.02 10.22
CA PHE A 55 -11.42 23.76 10.95
C PHE A 55 -10.10 22.98 10.79
N TRP A 56 -9.69 22.72 9.55
CA TRP A 56 -8.47 21.94 9.28
C TRP A 56 -7.20 22.74 9.52
N ARG A 57 -7.18 24.03 9.23
CA ARG A 57 -5.98 24.86 9.42
C ARG A 57 -5.46 24.83 10.85
N GLN A 58 -6.36 24.93 11.83
CA GLN A 58 -5.96 24.87 13.25
C GLN A 58 -5.35 23.54 13.63
N ARG A 59 -5.85 22.42 13.06
CA ARG A 59 -5.33 21.07 13.31
C ARG A 59 -3.98 20.89 12.66
N LEU A 60 -3.83 21.30 11.42
CA LEU A 60 -2.55 21.29 10.72
C LEU A 60 -1.49 22.13 11.44
N ASP A 61 -1.86 23.28 11.99
CA ASP A 61 -0.96 24.10 12.81
C ASP A 61 -0.49 23.39 14.07
N VAL A 62 -1.36 22.63 14.76
CA VAL A 62 -0.98 21.81 15.93
C VAL A 62 -0.05 20.67 15.49
N LEU A 63 -0.40 19.96 14.41
CA LEU A 63 0.43 18.89 13.88
C LEU A 63 1.83 19.40 13.54
N ARG A 64 1.94 20.50 12.81
CA ARG A 64 3.20 21.07 12.34
C ARG A 64 4.05 21.62 13.48
N LYS A 65 3.45 22.42 14.40
CA LYS A 65 4.19 23.13 15.45
C LYS A 65 4.54 22.27 16.65
N ARG A 66 3.77 21.19 16.91
CA ARG A 66 3.90 20.39 18.14
C ARG A 66 4.01 18.90 17.87
N THR A 67 3.03 18.30 17.19
CA THR A 67 2.89 16.84 17.15
C THR A 67 4.05 16.19 16.41
N ILE A 68 4.47 16.70 15.25
CA ILE A 68 5.55 16.11 14.48
C ILE A 68 6.89 16.13 15.22
N ARG A 69 7.19 17.25 15.90
CA ARG A 69 8.42 17.36 16.70
C ARG A 69 8.40 16.43 17.91
N TYR A 70 7.24 16.29 18.53
CA TYR A 70 7.04 15.34 19.62
C TYR A 70 7.16 13.89 19.14
N ALA A 71 6.63 13.55 17.97
CA ALA A 71 6.76 12.22 17.39
C ALA A 71 8.24 11.86 17.15
N PHE A 72 9.03 12.73 16.55
CA PHE A 72 10.48 12.51 16.41
C PHE A 72 11.19 12.38 17.76
N GLN A 73 10.79 13.19 18.74
CA GLN A 73 11.34 13.04 20.10
C GLN A 73 11.03 11.66 20.68
N LYS A 74 9.84 11.11 20.43
CA LYS A 74 9.48 9.76 20.87
C LYS A 74 10.28 8.68 20.16
N CYS A 75 10.51 8.80 18.85
CA CYS A 75 11.42 7.90 18.13
C CYS A 75 12.85 7.94 18.69
N THR A 76 13.30 9.12 19.14
CA THR A 76 14.60 9.28 19.79
C THR A 76 14.61 8.65 21.18
N ASP A 77 13.60 8.96 22.01
CA ASP A 77 13.48 8.46 23.39
C ASP A 77 13.36 6.92 23.43
N ALA A 78 12.69 6.34 22.43
CA ALA A 78 12.53 4.89 22.28
C ALA A 78 13.77 4.19 21.69
N GLY A 79 14.79 4.94 21.26
CA GLY A 79 16.01 4.37 20.66
C GLY A 79 15.87 3.96 19.19
N GLN A 80 14.73 4.22 18.55
CA GLN A 80 14.48 3.81 17.16
C GLN A 80 15.46 4.45 16.18
N ILE A 81 15.73 5.77 16.31
CA ILE A 81 16.74 6.45 15.49
C ILE A 81 18.16 5.98 15.85
N GLU A 82 18.44 5.62 17.11
CA GLU A 82 19.74 5.08 17.51
C GLU A 82 20.02 3.72 16.89
N ASN A 83 19.00 2.89 16.65
CA ASN A 83 19.17 1.62 15.96
C ASN A 83 19.82 1.80 14.56
N PHE A 84 19.41 2.80 13.79
CA PHE A 84 20.08 3.09 12.51
C PHE A 84 21.55 3.50 12.68
N ARG A 85 21.88 4.27 13.72
CA ARG A 85 23.29 4.62 14.03
C ARG A 85 24.12 3.40 14.42
N LEU A 86 23.55 2.49 15.20
CA LEU A 86 24.19 1.23 15.59
C LEU A 86 24.40 0.31 14.38
N ALA A 87 23.36 0.16 13.53
CA ALA A 87 23.47 -0.60 12.28
C ALA A 87 24.60 -0.05 11.39
N ARG A 88 24.66 1.28 11.19
CA ARG A 88 25.78 1.92 10.48
C ARG A 88 27.16 1.58 11.08
N LYS A 89 27.30 1.69 12.39
CA LYS A 89 28.58 1.39 13.08
C LYS A 89 29.01 -0.06 12.88
N ILE A 90 28.06 -1.00 12.84
CA ILE A 90 28.33 -2.40 12.55
C ILE A 90 28.78 -2.58 11.09
N LEU A 91 28.06 -1.97 10.15
CA LEU A 91 28.39 -2.05 8.73
C LEU A 91 29.76 -1.42 8.40
N SER A 92 30.16 -0.37 9.11
CA SER A 92 31.48 0.26 8.96
C SER A 92 32.62 -0.49 9.69
N GLY A 93 32.29 -1.49 10.51
CA GLY A 93 33.28 -2.21 11.33
C GLY A 93 33.74 -1.46 12.59
N GLU A 94 33.12 -0.32 12.91
CA GLU A 94 33.41 0.43 14.16
C GLU A 94 32.99 -0.35 15.40
N VAL A 95 31.93 -1.17 15.27
CA VAL A 95 31.40 -2.02 16.34
C VAL A 95 31.12 -3.41 15.78
N ARG A 96 31.39 -4.43 16.57
CA ARG A 96 31.10 -5.81 16.18
C ARG A 96 29.64 -6.15 16.43
N LYS A 97 29.02 -6.88 15.51
CA LYS A 97 27.67 -7.45 15.69
C LYS A 97 27.63 -8.32 16.94
N GLY A 98 26.69 -8.05 17.84
CA GLY A 98 26.55 -8.72 19.13
C GLY A 98 27.21 -8.01 20.31
N ASP A 99 28.07 -7.01 20.08
CA ASP A 99 28.66 -6.19 21.18
C ASP A 99 27.74 -5.04 21.61
N VAL A 100 26.69 -4.79 20.84
CA VAL A 100 25.65 -3.80 21.12
C VAL A 100 24.28 -4.44 21.05
N SER A 101 23.33 -3.89 21.81
CA SER A 101 21.96 -4.38 21.82
C SER A 101 21.05 -3.47 21.02
N TYR A 102 20.05 -4.05 20.37
CA TYR A 102 18.92 -3.34 19.79
C TYR A 102 18.21 -2.51 20.87
N GLN A 103 17.95 -1.24 20.56
CA GLN A 103 17.54 -0.28 21.60
C GLN A 103 16.03 -0.22 21.81
N SER A 104 15.24 -0.60 20.82
CA SER A 104 13.78 -0.62 20.91
C SER A 104 13.25 -2.04 21.06
N GLY A 105 11.92 -2.23 21.18
CA GLY A 105 11.35 -3.47 21.67
C GLY A 105 10.75 -4.41 20.64
N THR A 106 10.48 -3.93 19.40
CA THR A 106 9.74 -4.71 18.39
C THR A 106 10.46 -4.79 17.06
N THR A 107 10.04 -5.72 16.20
CA THR A 107 10.68 -5.90 14.89
C THR A 107 10.30 -4.83 13.88
N TYR A 108 9.18 -4.14 14.06
CA TYR A 108 8.67 -3.09 13.16
C TYR A 108 9.07 -1.66 13.55
N ASP A 109 10.05 -1.48 14.44
CA ASP A 109 10.40 -0.16 14.98
C ASP A 109 11.05 0.78 13.94
N ASP A 110 11.68 0.24 12.90
CA ASP A 110 12.21 1.05 11.80
C ASP A 110 11.08 1.80 11.08
N ALA A 111 9.94 1.15 10.88
CA ALA A 111 8.76 1.73 10.25
C ALA A 111 8.21 2.96 11.00
N GLU A 112 8.34 3.01 12.33
CA GLU A 112 7.87 4.16 13.11
C GLU A 112 8.59 5.45 12.71
N VAL A 113 9.89 5.38 12.45
CA VAL A 113 10.68 6.53 11.99
C VAL A 113 10.25 6.94 10.56
N TYR A 114 10.02 5.97 9.68
CA TYR A 114 9.57 6.21 8.31
C TYR A 114 8.20 6.90 8.26
N LYS A 115 7.23 6.44 9.04
CA LYS A 115 5.89 7.05 9.15
C LYS A 115 5.95 8.49 9.64
N VAL A 116 6.85 8.79 10.60
CA VAL A 116 7.03 10.17 11.08
C VAL A 116 7.66 11.04 9.99
N ILE A 117 8.59 10.52 9.19
CA ILE A 117 9.15 11.24 8.02
C ILE A 117 8.06 11.49 6.96
N GLU A 118 7.23 10.51 6.66
CA GLU A 118 6.11 10.68 5.73
C GLU A 118 5.17 11.79 6.21
N GLY A 119 4.76 11.75 7.47
CA GLY A 119 3.93 12.80 8.08
C GLY A 119 4.59 14.19 8.03
N ALA A 120 5.90 14.27 8.30
CA ALA A 120 6.66 15.52 8.18
C ALA A 120 6.68 16.05 6.75
N SER A 121 6.79 15.17 5.76
CA SER A 121 6.79 15.51 4.33
C SER A 121 5.50 16.23 3.93
N TYR A 122 4.35 15.72 4.33
CA TYR A 122 3.08 16.39 4.08
C TYR A 122 2.96 17.74 4.79
N LEU A 123 3.48 17.85 6.02
CA LEU A 123 3.45 19.10 6.78
C LEU A 123 4.39 20.17 6.20
N LEU A 124 5.56 19.78 5.67
CA LEU A 124 6.47 20.69 4.95
C LEU A 124 5.82 21.29 3.70
N ASN A 125 4.89 20.57 3.07
CA ASN A 125 4.11 21.10 1.96
C ASN A 125 3.00 22.08 2.40
N VAL A 126 2.41 21.88 3.58
CA VAL A 126 1.39 22.81 4.12
C VAL A 126 1.99 24.19 4.37
N GLU A 127 3.17 24.24 4.95
CA GLU A 127 3.95 25.45 5.20
C GLU A 127 5.41 25.06 5.41
N ARG A 128 6.30 25.64 4.59
CA ARG A 128 7.72 25.33 4.66
C ARG A 128 8.29 25.67 6.03
N ASP A 129 9.04 24.76 6.61
CA ASP A 129 9.70 24.86 7.90
C ASP A 129 11.14 24.36 7.73
N GLU A 130 12.08 25.31 7.53
CA GLU A 130 13.49 24.98 7.22
C GLU A 130 14.19 24.24 8.36
N GLU A 131 13.81 24.52 9.61
CA GLU A 131 14.35 23.84 10.77
C GLU A 131 13.90 22.38 10.82
N LEU A 132 12.61 22.12 10.58
CA LEU A 132 12.06 20.76 10.49
C LEU A 132 12.69 20.03 9.30
N GLU A 133 12.77 20.66 8.13
CA GLU A 133 13.36 20.04 6.94
C GLU A 133 14.82 19.64 7.17
N LYS A 134 15.63 20.53 7.77
CA LYS A 134 17.02 20.22 8.13
C LYS A 134 17.14 19.08 9.14
N TYR A 135 16.24 19.02 10.10
CA TYR A 135 16.20 17.93 11.06
C TYR A 135 15.88 16.60 10.39
N VAL A 136 14.86 16.58 9.51
CA VAL A 136 14.49 15.40 8.73
C VAL A 136 15.63 14.94 7.83
N ASP A 137 16.32 15.87 7.14
CA ASP A 137 17.53 15.55 6.36
C ASP A 137 18.58 14.81 7.19
N GLY A 138 18.80 15.27 8.43
CA GLY A 138 19.76 14.63 9.33
C GLY A 138 19.32 13.20 9.75
N VAL A 139 18.03 12.96 9.94
CA VAL A 139 17.50 11.62 10.22
C VAL A 139 17.63 10.74 8.98
N ILE A 140 17.30 11.26 7.79
CA ILE A 140 17.46 10.56 6.50
C ILE A 140 18.93 10.16 6.27
N ASP A 141 19.88 11.04 6.60
CA ASP A 141 21.31 10.72 6.48
C ASP A 141 21.71 9.50 7.33
N VAL A 142 21.16 9.42 8.55
CA VAL A 142 21.39 8.29 9.45
C VAL A 142 20.77 7.01 8.89
N ILE A 143 19.51 7.06 8.44
CA ILE A 143 18.79 5.93 7.84
C ILE A 143 19.57 5.40 6.63
N CYS A 144 19.88 6.26 5.67
CA CYS A 144 20.57 5.85 4.43
C CYS A 144 21.94 5.22 4.70
N SER A 145 22.62 5.67 5.76
CA SER A 145 23.92 5.11 6.16
C SER A 145 23.85 3.71 6.79
N ALA A 146 22.66 3.27 7.18
CA ALA A 146 22.40 1.96 7.76
C ALA A 146 22.00 0.90 6.72
N GLN A 147 21.87 1.26 5.44
CA GLN A 147 21.52 0.32 4.38
C GLN A 147 22.73 -0.56 4.02
N GLU A 148 22.52 -1.87 3.96
CA GLU A 148 23.52 -2.84 3.52
C GLU A 148 23.85 -2.67 2.02
N PRO A 149 25.02 -3.15 1.57
CA PRO A 149 25.45 -2.97 0.18
C PRO A 149 24.49 -3.53 -0.87
N ASP A 150 23.74 -4.59 -0.53
CA ASP A 150 22.74 -5.25 -1.38
C ASP A 150 21.39 -4.50 -1.44
N GLY A 151 21.20 -3.47 -0.61
CA GLY A 151 19.93 -2.73 -0.52
C GLY A 151 19.08 -3.11 0.69
N TYR A 152 19.48 -4.13 1.47
CA TYR A 152 18.75 -4.53 2.67
C TYR A 152 18.82 -3.45 3.75
N LEU A 153 17.68 -3.12 4.34
CA LEU A 153 17.60 -2.14 5.42
C LEU A 153 16.57 -2.60 6.45
N PHE A 154 17.06 -3.24 7.49
CA PHE A 154 16.27 -3.70 8.62
C PHE A 154 17.19 -3.80 9.85
N THR A 155 17.13 -2.78 10.70
CA THR A 155 18.15 -2.58 11.76
C THR A 155 18.15 -3.71 12.78
N ASN A 156 17.01 -4.31 13.05
CA ASN A 156 16.86 -5.42 13.98
C ASN A 156 17.75 -6.61 13.58
N TRP A 157 17.77 -6.96 12.29
CA TRP A 157 18.64 -8.01 11.76
C TRP A 157 20.11 -7.59 11.73
N THR A 158 20.39 -6.37 11.24
CA THR A 158 21.77 -5.88 11.09
C THR A 158 22.48 -5.78 12.43
N ILE A 159 21.80 -5.30 13.48
CA ILE A 159 22.33 -5.23 14.84
C ILE A 159 22.49 -6.64 15.43
N GLY A 160 21.63 -7.56 15.06
CA GLY A 160 21.62 -8.92 15.58
C GLY A 160 20.90 -9.02 16.91
N ASN A 161 19.59 -8.88 16.89
CA ASN A 161 18.73 -9.20 18.01
C ASN A 161 18.15 -10.62 17.85
N PRO A 162 18.98 -11.68 18.04
CA PRO A 162 18.56 -13.06 17.80
C PRO A 162 17.56 -13.57 18.83
N LEU A 163 17.32 -12.80 19.89
CA LEU A 163 16.46 -13.18 21.00
C LEU A 163 15.01 -12.77 20.81
N HIS A 164 14.72 -11.97 19.77
CA HIS A 164 13.32 -11.65 19.50
C HIS A 164 12.68 -12.84 18.75
N GLU A 165 11.69 -13.46 19.38
CA GLU A 165 11.02 -14.67 18.86
C GLU A 165 10.37 -14.48 17.47
N TRP A 166 10.13 -13.22 17.07
CA TRP A 166 9.53 -12.89 15.78
C TRP A 166 10.56 -12.88 14.63
N MET A 167 11.84 -12.76 14.95
CA MET A 167 12.90 -12.82 13.96
C MET A 167 13.08 -14.27 13.48
N GLY A 168 13.27 -14.51 12.26
CA GLY A 168 13.70 -15.83 11.75
C GLY A 168 15.18 -16.07 12.06
N GLY A 169 15.65 -17.29 11.80
CA GLY A 169 17.08 -17.62 11.85
C GLY A 169 17.87 -17.13 10.64
N GLU A 170 17.20 -16.62 9.64
CA GLU A 170 17.74 -16.11 8.37
C GLU A 170 16.90 -14.95 7.90
N LYS A 171 17.47 -14.03 7.09
CA LYS A 171 16.73 -12.94 6.44
C LYS A 171 15.51 -13.50 5.70
N TRP A 172 14.38 -12.81 5.77
CA TRP A 172 13.12 -13.08 5.09
C TRP A 172 12.36 -14.34 5.56
N LYS A 173 12.98 -15.24 6.32
CA LYS A 173 12.42 -16.55 6.65
C LYS A 173 11.13 -16.50 7.47
N ASN A 174 10.94 -15.48 8.28
CA ASN A 174 9.75 -15.29 9.11
C ASN A 174 8.89 -14.08 8.68
N ASP A 175 9.17 -13.51 7.50
CA ASP A 175 8.45 -12.33 7.00
C ASP A 175 6.97 -12.63 6.75
N TRP A 176 6.65 -13.84 6.25
CA TRP A 176 5.27 -14.32 6.08
C TRP A 176 4.46 -14.31 7.39
N ASN A 177 5.11 -14.20 8.53
CA ASN A 177 4.54 -14.28 9.88
C ASN A 177 4.69 -12.95 10.63
N LEU A 178 5.84 -12.71 11.27
CA LEU A 178 5.98 -11.65 12.26
C LEU A 178 7.28 -10.84 12.19
N SER A 179 8.26 -11.14 11.31
CA SER A 179 9.52 -10.38 11.30
C SER A 179 9.37 -8.95 10.81
N HIS A 180 8.41 -8.70 9.91
CA HIS A 180 8.09 -7.37 9.38
C HIS A 180 9.16 -6.75 8.46
N GLU A 181 10.02 -7.55 7.82
CA GLU A 181 11.10 -7.05 6.96
C GLU A 181 10.52 -6.30 5.74
N THR A 182 9.59 -6.93 5.00
CA THR A 182 8.92 -6.27 3.86
C THR A 182 7.99 -5.14 4.29
N PHE A 183 7.42 -5.22 5.50
CA PHE A 183 6.61 -4.14 6.07
C PHE A 183 7.44 -2.88 6.30
N ASP A 184 8.59 -2.99 6.96
CA ASP A 184 9.47 -1.85 7.23
C ASP A 184 10.00 -1.24 5.93
N MET A 185 10.35 -2.08 4.95
CA MET A 185 10.77 -1.58 3.64
C MET A 185 9.63 -0.95 2.83
N GLY A 186 8.40 -1.41 3.01
CA GLY A 186 7.23 -0.77 2.44
C GLY A 186 7.01 0.64 3.00
N GLU A 187 7.11 0.81 4.31
CA GLU A 187 7.02 2.13 4.96
C GLU A 187 8.20 3.04 4.58
N LEU A 188 9.39 2.48 4.36
CA LEU A 188 10.52 3.22 3.80
C LEU A 188 10.20 3.78 2.40
N ILE A 189 9.55 2.97 1.55
CA ILE A 189 9.14 3.40 0.20
C ILE A 189 8.13 4.54 0.29
N GLU A 190 7.10 4.40 1.13
CA GLU A 190 6.08 5.44 1.35
C GLU A 190 6.73 6.76 1.80
N ALA A 191 7.63 6.70 2.78
CA ALA A 191 8.36 7.87 3.28
C ALA A 191 9.26 8.48 2.20
N GLY A 192 9.98 7.65 1.44
CA GLY A 192 10.89 8.09 0.37
C GLY A 192 10.17 8.83 -0.74
N VAL A 193 9.02 8.29 -1.17
CA VAL A 193 8.17 8.91 -2.18
C VAL A 193 7.58 10.23 -1.66
N ALA A 194 7.04 10.24 -0.44
CA ALA A 194 6.44 11.45 0.15
C ALA A 194 7.47 12.58 0.30
N TYR A 195 8.67 12.26 0.80
CA TYR A 195 9.73 13.24 0.98
C TYR A 195 10.24 13.82 -0.33
N TYR A 196 10.42 12.97 -1.34
CA TYR A 196 10.78 13.40 -2.70
C TYR A 196 9.72 14.31 -3.30
N GLN A 197 8.45 13.94 -3.22
CA GLN A 197 7.35 14.74 -3.74
C GLN A 197 7.23 16.11 -3.05
N ALA A 198 7.46 16.17 -1.74
CA ALA A 198 7.36 17.40 -0.96
C ALA A 198 8.55 18.36 -1.16
N THR A 199 9.77 17.82 -1.32
CA THR A 199 11.01 18.62 -1.25
C THR A 199 11.85 18.60 -2.53
N GLY A 200 11.65 17.60 -3.40
CA GLY A 200 12.50 17.33 -4.56
C GLY A 200 13.82 16.63 -4.23
N LYS A 201 14.07 16.29 -2.94
CA LYS A 201 15.30 15.59 -2.50
C LYS A 201 15.12 14.09 -2.64
N ASP A 202 16.02 13.43 -3.34
CA ASP A 202 15.90 12.03 -3.78
C ASP A 202 16.69 11.01 -2.94
N LYS A 203 17.42 11.45 -1.91
CA LYS A 203 18.31 10.56 -1.15
C LYS A 203 17.56 9.38 -0.51
N LEU A 204 16.43 9.66 0.19
CA LEU A 204 15.62 8.60 0.81
C LEU A 204 14.92 7.76 -0.26
N LEU A 205 14.42 8.39 -1.34
CA LEU A 205 13.83 7.67 -2.47
C LEU A 205 14.82 6.70 -3.11
N ASN A 206 16.06 7.10 -3.34
CA ASN A 206 17.10 6.22 -3.89
C ASN A 206 17.44 5.05 -2.96
N THR A 207 17.40 5.27 -1.64
CA THR A 207 17.54 4.20 -0.65
C THR A 207 16.36 3.23 -0.72
N ALA A 208 15.13 3.74 -0.81
CA ALA A 208 13.91 2.94 -0.96
C ALA A 208 13.90 2.14 -2.28
N ILE A 209 14.34 2.74 -3.39
CA ILE A 209 14.51 2.06 -4.69
C ILE A 209 15.44 0.85 -4.56
N ARG A 210 16.59 1.00 -3.91
CA ARG A 210 17.52 -0.12 -3.71
C ARG A 210 16.92 -1.24 -2.87
N SER A 211 16.14 -0.90 -1.84
CA SER A 211 15.43 -1.92 -1.05
C SER A 211 14.33 -2.61 -1.87
N ALA A 212 13.59 -1.86 -2.69
CA ALA A 212 12.57 -2.42 -3.58
C ALA A 212 13.18 -3.32 -4.67
N ASP A 213 14.33 -2.95 -5.20
CA ASP A 213 15.07 -3.76 -6.17
C ASP A 213 15.51 -5.09 -5.57
N LEU A 214 16.06 -5.07 -4.36
CA LEU A 214 16.40 -6.28 -3.62
C LEU A 214 15.16 -7.15 -3.37
N ILE A 215 14.02 -6.57 -3.02
CA ILE A 215 12.76 -7.32 -2.85
C ILE A 215 12.41 -8.05 -4.14
N CYS A 216 12.42 -7.38 -5.30
CA CYS A 216 12.17 -8.02 -6.59
C CYS A 216 13.18 -9.13 -6.94
N GLU A 217 14.43 -9.02 -6.47
CA GLU A 217 15.45 -10.05 -6.66
C GLU A 217 15.23 -11.27 -5.75
N VAL A 218 14.72 -11.07 -4.55
CA VAL A 218 14.52 -12.12 -3.53
C VAL A 218 13.18 -12.82 -3.68
N PHE A 219 12.11 -12.05 -3.88
CA PHE A 219 10.74 -12.56 -4.01
C PHE A 219 10.37 -12.65 -5.49
N ASN A 220 10.31 -13.84 -6.04
CA ASN A 220 9.94 -14.10 -7.43
C ASN A 220 9.68 -15.60 -7.63
N GLU A 221 9.29 -15.99 -8.83
CA GLU A 221 8.98 -17.39 -9.17
C GLU A 221 10.15 -18.38 -8.95
N ASN A 222 11.41 -17.90 -8.95
CA ASN A 222 12.61 -18.71 -8.74
C ASN A 222 13.22 -18.53 -7.35
N GLY A 223 12.74 -17.56 -6.58
CA GLY A 223 13.20 -17.23 -5.23
C GLY A 223 12.20 -17.60 -4.15
N ILE A 224 11.96 -16.67 -3.21
CA ILE A 224 10.94 -16.83 -2.18
C ILE A 224 9.57 -16.54 -2.79
N LYS A 225 8.68 -17.54 -2.70
CA LYS A 225 7.31 -17.46 -3.19
C LYS A 225 6.33 -17.49 -2.03
N GLU A 226 6.29 -16.40 -1.30
CA GLU A 226 5.42 -16.23 -0.13
C GLU A 226 4.83 -14.81 -0.08
N ALA A 227 3.61 -14.70 0.44
CA ALA A 227 3.01 -13.41 0.74
C ALA A 227 3.56 -12.86 2.06
N PRO A 228 3.76 -11.55 2.19
CA PRO A 228 4.20 -10.94 3.45
C PRO A 228 3.19 -11.16 4.57
N GLY A 229 3.67 -11.34 5.78
CA GLY A 229 2.80 -11.50 6.95
C GLY A 229 2.04 -10.22 7.26
N HIS A 230 2.72 -9.09 7.26
CA HIS A 230 2.09 -7.77 7.33
C HIS A 230 2.14 -7.10 5.95
N ALA A 231 0.97 -6.92 5.37
CA ALA A 231 0.84 -6.18 4.11
C ALA A 231 1.18 -4.71 4.33
N VAL A 232 1.84 -4.14 3.39
CA VAL A 232 2.07 -2.72 3.08
C VAL A 232 2.88 -2.60 1.81
N ILE A 233 3.75 -3.59 1.59
CA ILE A 233 4.67 -3.57 0.46
C ILE A 233 3.91 -3.52 -0.88
N GLU A 234 2.75 -4.16 -0.97
CA GLU A 234 1.94 -4.20 -2.18
C GLU A 234 1.53 -2.78 -2.61
N MET A 235 0.97 -1.99 -1.69
CA MET A 235 0.57 -0.62 -2.01
C MET A 235 1.76 0.33 -2.16
N ALA A 236 2.84 0.12 -1.42
CA ALA A 236 4.05 0.92 -1.50
C ALA A 236 4.76 0.75 -2.86
N LEU A 237 4.80 -0.47 -3.39
CA LEU A 237 5.34 -0.76 -4.73
C LEU A 237 4.53 -0.07 -5.83
N VAL A 238 3.21 -0.02 -5.73
CA VAL A 238 2.38 0.75 -6.68
C VAL A 238 2.73 2.23 -6.61
N ARG A 239 2.91 2.77 -5.42
CA ARG A 239 3.29 4.16 -5.24
C ARG A 239 4.69 4.47 -5.79
N LEU A 240 5.61 3.52 -5.66
CA LEU A 240 6.94 3.63 -6.26
C LEU A 240 6.85 3.59 -7.79
N TYR A 241 6.00 2.72 -8.36
CA TYR A 241 5.69 2.71 -9.78
C TYR A 241 5.15 4.07 -10.27
N GLU A 242 4.24 4.71 -9.54
CA GLU A 242 3.67 6.02 -9.90
C GLU A 242 4.73 7.11 -10.05
N VAL A 243 5.81 7.05 -9.26
CA VAL A 243 6.88 8.06 -9.26
C VAL A 243 7.99 7.73 -10.26
N THR A 244 8.35 6.45 -10.38
CA THR A 244 9.48 6.01 -11.23
C THR A 244 9.05 5.67 -12.65
N GLY A 245 7.81 5.25 -12.86
CA GLY A 245 7.31 4.68 -14.12
C GLY A 245 7.84 3.25 -14.40
N ASP A 246 8.61 2.65 -13.49
CA ASP A 246 9.18 1.32 -13.68
C ASP A 246 8.15 0.23 -13.39
N ARG A 247 7.71 -0.46 -14.42
CA ARG A 247 6.68 -1.49 -14.39
C ARG A 247 7.00 -2.66 -13.46
N LYS A 248 8.29 -2.94 -13.21
CA LYS A 248 8.70 -4.05 -12.33
C LYS A 248 8.07 -3.97 -10.93
N TYR A 249 7.90 -2.75 -10.39
CA TYR A 249 7.28 -2.58 -9.06
C TYR A 249 5.79 -2.91 -9.06
N LEU A 250 5.08 -2.58 -10.15
CA LEU A 250 3.67 -2.97 -10.28
C LEU A 250 3.54 -4.49 -10.48
N ASP A 251 4.45 -5.10 -11.22
CA ASP A 251 4.48 -6.55 -11.43
C ASP A 251 4.83 -7.28 -10.12
N GLU A 252 5.71 -6.72 -9.30
CA GLU A 252 6.04 -7.25 -7.96
C GLU A 252 4.87 -7.13 -6.97
N CYS A 253 4.10 -6.03 -7.01
CA CYS A 253 2.84 -5.93 -6.27
C CYS A 253 1.92 -7.10 -6.64
N LYS A 254 1.73 -7.38 -7.92
CA LYS A 254 0.92 -8.52 -8.39
C LYS A 254 1.44 -9.85 -7.89
N PHE A 255 2.75 -10.06 -7.92
CA PHE A 255 3.38 -11.27 -7.41
C PHE A 255 3.02 -11.53 -5.94
N PHE A 256 3.14 -10.53 -5.07
CA PHE A 256 2.77 -10.69 -3.65
C PHE A 256 1.26 -10.94 -3.47
N LEU A 257 0.42 -10.26 -4.24
CA LEU A 257 -1.03 -10.49 -4.20
C LEU A 257 -1.37 -11.93 -4.63
N ASP A 258 -0.71 -12.47 -5.65
CA ASP A 258 -0.92 -13.83 -6.13
C ASP A 258 -0.36 -14.90 -5.18
N CYS A 259 0.59 -14.55 -4.34
CA CYS A 259 1.10 -15.44 -3.30
C CYS A 259 0.09 -15.68 -2.16
N ARG A 260 -0.97 -14.86 -2.03
CA ARG A 260 -2.01 -15.10 -1.01
C ARG A 260 -2.77 -16.39 -1.31
N GLY A 261 -2.97 -17.20 -0.27
CA GLY A 261 -3.62 -18.51 -0.39
C GLY A 261 -2.69 -19.64 -0.85
N SER A 262 -1.41 -19.36 -1.13
CA SER A 262 -0.45 -20.40 -1.55
C SER A 262 0.06 -21.28 -0.39
N ARG A 263 0.04 -20.74 0.83
CA ARG A 263 0.50 -21.46 2.02
C ARG A 263 -0.58 -22.38 2.56
N THR A 264 -0.18 -23.59 2.97
CA THR A 264 -1.11 -24.56 3.56
C THR A 264 -1.41 -24.22 5.02
N PHE A 265 -2.69 -24.06 5.34
CA PHE A 265 -3.24 -23.86 6.67
C PHE A 265 -4.30 -24.93 6.96
N ASP A 266 -4.71 -25.10 8.23
CA ASP A 266 -5.83 -25.97 8.60
C ASP A 266 -7.17 -25.20 8.54
N PRO A 267 -7.97 -25.34 7.49
CA PRO A 267 -9.22 -24.57 7.34
C PRO A 267 -10.29 -24.99 8.36
N GLY A 268 -10.13 -26.14 9.02
CA GLY A 268 -11.06 -26.64 10.04
C GLY A 268 -10.83 -26.03 11.42
N SER A 269 -9.69 -25.37 11.64
CA SER A 269 -9.40 -24.73 12.92
C SER A 269 -10.23 -23.48 13.16
N SER A 270 -10.66 -23.27 14.40
CA SER A 270 -11.27 -22.00 14.86
C SER A 270 -10.22 -20.92 15.17
N ASP A 271 -8.95 -21.26 15.33
CA ASP A 271 -7.87 -20.32 15.54
C ASP A 271 -7.50 -19.66 14.20
N LEU A 272 -7.61 -18.34 14.15
CA LEU A 272 -7.38 -17.56 12.93
C LEU A 272 -5.92 -17.54 12.48
N ARG A 273 -4.97 -17.86 13.36
CA ARG A 273 -3.57 -18.08 12.99
C ARG A 273 -3.38 -19.46 12.37
N VAL A 274 -4.01 -20.47 12.91
CA VAL A 274 -3.90 -21.84 12.42
C VAL A 274 -4.62 -22.03 11.09
N ASN A 275 -5.73 -21.33 10.84
CA ASN A 275 -6.47 -21.38 9.58
C ASN A 275 -6.05 -20.34 8.52
N GLY A 276 -5.04 -19.51 8.81
CA GLY A 276 -4.49 -18.52 7.87
C GLY A 276 -5.29 -17.22 7.72
N LYS A 277 -6.44 -17.08 8.35
CA LYS A 277 -7.27 -15.87 8.27
C LYS A 277 -6.61 -14.66 8.92
N TYR A 278 -5.80 -14.87 9.97
CA TYR A 278 -5.09 -13.79 10.65
C TYR A 278 -4.27 -12.93 9.68
N TRP A 279 -3.63 -13.56 8.69
CA TRP A 279 -2.80 -12.90 7.66
C TRP A 279 -3.51 -12.68 6.33
N GLN A 280 -4.84 -12.89 6.23
CA GLN A 280 -5.59 -12.88 4.97
C GLN A 280 -5.03 -13.85 3.92
N ASN A 281 -4.40 -14.95 4.39
CA ASN A 281 -3.70 -15.94 3.55
C ASN A 281 -4.41 -17.30 3.48
N HIS A 282 -5.72 -17.31 3.84
CA HIS A 282 -6.57 -18.51 3.89
C HIS A 282 -7.16 -18.89 2.52
N LEU A 283 -7.18 -17.96 1.57
CA LEU A 283 -7.69 -18.11 0.20
C LEU A 283 -6.87 -17.25 -0.75
N PRO A 284 -6.82 -17.60 -2.06
CA PRO A 284 -6.33 -16.68 -3.08
C PRO A 284 -7.02 -15.32 -2.99
N ALA A 285 -6.28 -14.25 -3.27
CA ALA A 285 -6.78 -12.88 -3.15
C ALA A 285 -8.10 -12.65 -3.90
N VAL A 286 -8.17 -13.14 -5.14
CA VAL A 286 -9.34 -13.01 -6.02
C VAL A 286 -10.57 -13.81 -5.56
N GLU A 287 -10.42 -14.74 -4.64
CA GLU A 287 -11.52 -15.54 -4.07
C GLU A 287 -12.06 -14.99 -2.76
N GLN A 288 -11.36 -14.04 -2.13
CA GLN A 288 -11.78 -13.46 -0.86
C GLN A 288 -13.01 -12.56 -1.04
N ARG A 289 -13.96 -12.64 -0.10
CA ARG A 289 -15.24 -11.89 -0.15
C ARG A 289 -15.61 -11.30 1.21
N GLU A 290 -14.83 -11.57 2.24
CA GLU A 290 -15.08 -11.18 3.62
C GLU A 290 -13.82 -10.62 4.25
N ALA A 291 -13.96 -9.54 5.02
CA ALA A 291 -12.87 -9.00 5.83
C ALA A 291 -12.63 -9.88 7.06
N VAL A 292 -11.43 -10.41 7.19
CA VAL A 292 -11.07 -11.37 8.25
C VAL A 292 -9.69 -11.06 8.85
N GLY A 293 -9.44 -11.59 10.03
CA GLY A 293 -8.13 -11.56 10.67
C GLY A 293 -7.73 -10.19 11.19
N HIS A 294 -6.43 -9.95 11.29
CA HIS A 294 -5.88 -8.69 11.79
C HIS A 294 -6.28 -7.51 10.91
N ALA A 295 -6.89 -6.49 11.51
CA ALA A 295 -7.58 -5.46 10.73
C ALA A 295 -6.62 -4.54 9.96
N VAL A 296 -5.48 -4.16 10.53
CA VAL A 296 -4.52 -3.28 9.84
C VAL A 296 -3.91 -4.00 8.64
N ARG A 297 -3.46 -5.25 8.82
CA ARG A 297 -2.96 -6.10 7.71
C ARG A 297 -3.99 -6.20 6.59
N ALA A 298 -5.25 -6.42 6.94
CA ALA A 298 -6.36 -6.52 6.00
C ALA A 298 -6.55 -5.23 5.20
N MET A 299 -6.59 -4.07 5.87
CA MET A 299 -6.79 -2.79 5.19
C MET A 299 -5.68 -2.45 4.22
N TYR A 300 -4.43 -2.74 4.56
CA TYR A 300 -3.29 -2.54 3.68
C TYR A 300 -3.30 -3.51 2.50
N PHE A 301 -3.58 -4.80 2.74
CA PHE A 301 -3.72 -5.79 1.69
C PHE A 301 -4.85 -5.44 0.70
N TYR A 302 -6.03 -5.08 1.19
CA TYR A 302 -7.15 -4.68 0.33
C TYR A 302 -6.86 -3.38 -0.42
N SER A 303 -6.05 -2.48 0.14
CA SER A 303 -5.55 -1.30 -0.55
C SER A 303 -4.67 -1.68 -1.76
N GLY A 304 -3.74 -2.61 -1.58
CA GLY A 304 -2.91 -3.14 -2.67
C GLY A 304 -3.74 -3.83 -3.76
N MET A 305 -4.76 -4.62 -3.36
CA MET A 305 -5.70 -5.24 -4.32
C MET A 305 -6.46 -4.21 -5.15
N ALA A 306 -6.94 -3.12 -4.51
CA ALA A 306 -7.66 -2.05 -5.20
C ALA A 306 -6.74 -1.27 -6.16
N ASP A 307 -5.51 -1.01 -5.76
CA ASP A 307 -4.50 -0.39 -6.62
C ASP A 307 -4.20 -1.27 -7.85
N TRP A 308 -3.97 -2.58 -7.66
CA TRP A 308 -3.77 -3.49 -8.79
C TRP A 308 -4.99 -3.52 -9.71
N ALA A 309 -6.20 -3.68 -9.16
CA ALA A 309 -7.44 -3.70 -9.95
C ALA A 309 -7.56 -2.45 -10.84
N ARG A 310 -7.20 -1.28 -10.30
CA ARG A 310 -7.21 0.00 -11.02
C ARG A 310 -6.18 0.04 -12.16
N TYR A 311 -4.91 -0.31 -11.89
CA TYR A 311 -3.83 -0.16 -12.86
C TYR A 311 -3.83 -1.25 -13.94
N ALA A 312 -4.26 -2.45 -13.61
CA ALA A 312 -4.34 -3.57 -14.53
C ALA A 312 -5.70 -3.68 -15.25
N GLY A 313 -6.75 -3.03 -14.73
CA GLY A 313 -8.12 -3.26 -15.18
C GLY A 313 -8.60 -4.68 -14.87
N ASP A 314 -8.13 -5.27 -13.76
CA ASP A 314 -8.37 -6.66 -13.40
C ASP A 314 -9.73 -6.82 -12.72
N ASP A 315 -10.70 -7.37 -13.47
CA ASP A 315 -12.07 -7.55 -13.03
C ASP A 315 -12.23 -8.54 -11.87
N ASP A 316 -11.35 -9.52 -11.72
CA ASP A 316 -11.48 -10.50 -10.65
C ASP A 316 -11.01 -9.91 -9.31
N TYR A 317 -9.93 -9.13 -9.33
CA TYR A 317 -9.53 -8.32 -8.17
C TYR A 317 -10.57 -7.27 -7.82
N ARG A 318 -11.15 -6.60 -8.82
CA ARG A 318 -12.21 -5.60 -8.61
C ARG A 318 -13.42 -6.22 -7.91
N LYS A 319 -13.94 -7.35 -8.39
CA LYS A 319 -15.05 -8.08 -7.75
C LYS A 319 -14.75 -8.50 -6.31
N ALA A 320 -13.49 -8.90 -6.06
CA ALA A 320 -13.06 -9.28 -4.72
C ALA A 320 -13.08 -8.09 -3.76
N VAL A 321 -12.46 -6.97 -4.12
CA VAL A 321 -12.41 -5.78 -3.24
C VAL A 321 -13.78 -5.14 -3.06
N ASP A 322 -14.66 -5.15 -4.07
CA ASP A 322 -16.05 -4.69 -3.95
C ASP A 322 -16.82 -5.52 -2.91
N ALA A 323 -16.74 -6.85 -2.98
CA ALA A 323 -17.41 -7.72 -2.04
C ALA A 323 -16.88 -7.55 -0.61
N ILE A 324 -15.57 -7.39 -0.45
CA ILE A 324 -14.92 -7.12 0.85
C ILE A 324 -15.36 -5.76 1.39
N TYR A 325 -15.39 -4.73 0.56
CA TYR A 325 -15.88 -3.40 0.95
C TYR A 325 -17.31 -3.45 1.47
N GLU A 326 -18.23 -4.07 0.72
CA GLU A 326 -19.62 -4.24 1.12
C GLU A 326 -19.75 -5.04 2.44
N ASN A 327 -18.92 -6.07 2.64
CA ASN A 327 -18.88 -6.82 3.90
C ASN A 327 -18.43 -5.92 5.07
N ILE A 328 -17.41 -5.08 4.89
CA ILE A 328 -16.93 -4.16 5.92
C ILE A 328 -18.03 -3.16 6.28
N VAL A 329 -18.50 -2.40 5.30
CA VAL A 329 -19.42 -1.27 5.53
C VAL A 329 -20.76 -1.72 6.09
N SER A 330 -21.28 -2.84 5.60
CA SER A 330 -22.62 -3.32 6.02
C SER A 330 -22.62 -4.10 7.33
N LYS A 331 -21.47 -4.69 7.74
CA LYS A 331 -21.47 -5.70 8.82
C LYS A 331 -20.36 -5.57 9.86
N LYS A 332 -19.28 -4.85 9.58
CA LYS A 332 -18.06 -4.84 10.41
C LYS A 332 -17.53 -3.46 10.78
N LEU A 333 -18.19 -2.41 10.30
CA LEU A 333 -17.82 -1.01 10.57
C LEU A 333 -18.66 -0.48 11.74
N TYR A 334 -18.02 0.16 12.69
CA TYR A 334 -18.71 0.90 13.75
C TYR A 334 -19.23 2.24 13.24
N ILE A 335 -20.30 2.74 13.86
CA ILE A 335 -20.88 4.05 13.53
C ILE A 335 -19.86 5.21 13.62
N THR A 336 -18.79 5.02 14.38
CA THR A 336 -17.67 5.99 14.51
C THR A 336 -16.67 5.91 13.37
N GLY A 337 -16.79 4.93 12.46
CA GLY A 337 -15.79 4.63 11.44
C GLY A 337 -14.68 3.69 11.90
N GLY A 338 -14.68 3.26 13.16
CA GLY A 338 -13.75 2.26 13.68
C GLY A 338 -14.06 0.87 13.16
N LEU A 339 -13.05 0.00 13.13
CA LEU A 339 -13.16 -1.40 12.73
C LEU A 339 -12.15 -2.27 13.47
N GLY A 340 -12.29 -3.61 13.39
CA GLY A 340 -11.44 -4.52 14.15
C GLY A 340 -11.90 -4.69 15.60
N ALA A 341 -13.06 -5.34 15.81
CA ALA A 341 -13.72 -5.44 17.10
C ALA A 341 -13.00 -6.33 18.12
N VAL A 342 -12.21 -7.33 17.67
CA VAL A 342 -11.68 -8.40 18.50
C VAL A 342 -10.29 -8.09 19.03
N HIS A 343 -10.17 -7.98 20.35
CA HIS A 343 -8.93 -7.60 21.03
C HIS A 343 -7.78 -8.61 20.83
N GLY A 344 -8.03 -9.90 21.03
CA GLY A 344 -6.96 -10.91 21.05
C GLY A 344 -6.23 -11.17 19.73
N ILE A 345 -6.83 -10.75 18.60
CA ILE A 345 -6.25 -10.83 17.26
C ILE A 345 -6.13 -9.43 16.61
N GLU A 346 -6.48 -8.38 17.32
CA GLU A 346 -6.49 -6.99 16.81
C GLU A 346 -7.26 -6.89 15.48
N GLY A 347 -8.41 -7.56 15.39
CA GLY A 347 -8.98 -7.85 14.09
C GLY A 347 -10.50 -7.97 14.01
N PHE A 348 -10.93 -8.41 12.84
CA PHE A 348 -12.34 -8.62 12.53
C PHE A 348 -12.90 -9.83 13.25
N GLY A 349 -14.08 -9.66 13.84
CA GLY A 349 -14.92 -10.75 14.33
C GLY A 349 -15.91 -11.25 13.28
N PRO A 350 -16.81 -12.18 13.68
CA PRO A 350 -17.98 -12.54 12.89
C PRO A 350 -18.82 -11.31 12.48
N GLU A 351 -19.67 -11.48 11.46
CA GLU A 351 -20.59 -10.44 11.03
C GLU A 351 -21.42 -9.91 12.22
N TYR A 352 -21.58 -8.58 12.29
CA TYR A 352 -22.32 -7.87 13.35
C TYR A 352 -21.76 -8.02 14.77
N LEU A 353 -20.58 -8.59 14.94
CA LEU A 353 -19.88 -8.54 16.23
C LEU A 353 -19.24 -7.15 16.43
N LEU A 354 -20.01 -6.24 16.99
CA LEU A 354 -19.66 -4.84 17.20
C LEU A 354 -19.94 -4.42 18.66
N PRO A 355 -19.26 -5.01 19.66
CA PRO A 355 -19.46 -4.67 21.06
C PRO A 355 -19.04 -3.23 21.34
N ASN A 356 -19.83 -2.49 22.15
CA ASN A 356 -19.52 -1.11 22.49
C ASN A 356 -18.45 -0.97 23.57
N LYS A 357 -18.42 -1.90 24.51
CA LYS A 357 -17.55 -1.79 25.71
C LYS A 357 -16.19 -2.46 25.53
N GLU A 358 -16.16 -3.56 24.79
CA GLU A 358 -14.98 -4.43 24.66
C GLU A 358 -14.38 -4.36 23.23
N ALA A 359 -14.74 -3.33 22.48
CA ALA A 359 -14.22 -3.11 21.14
C ALA A 359 -12.72 -2.78 21.19
N TYR A 360 -11.91 -3.46 20.37
CA TYR A 360 -10.50 -3.10 20.20
C TYR A 360 -10.37 -1.80 19.41
N ASN A 361 -10.92 -1.74 18.20
CA ASN A 361 -11.04 -0.53 17.37
C ASN A 361 -9.73 0.28 17.29
N GLU A 362 -8.68 -0.34 16.83
CA GLU A 362 -7.37 0.28 16.69
C GLU A 362 -7.40 1.47 15.72
N THR A 363 -6.75 2.57 16.08
CA THR A 363 -6.61 3.75 15.23
C THR A 363 -5.92 3.43 13.90
N CYS A 364 -4.91 2.55 13.90
CA CYS A 364 -4.21 2.12 12.68
C CYS A 364 -5.17 1.48 11.67
N ALA A 365 -6.12 0.67 12.16
CA ALA A 365 -7.13 0.05 11.31
C ALA A 365 -8.07 1.11 10.67
N ALA A 366 -8.45 2.14 11.44
CA ALA A 366 -9.26 3.25 10.92
C ALA A 366 -8.49 4.08 9.87
N VAL A 367 -7.19 4.33 10.07
CA VAL A 367 -6.32 4.97 9.07
C VAL A 367 -6.21 4.10 7.81
N GLY A 368 -5.97 2.80 7.96
CA GLY A 368 -5.94 1.86 6.83
C GLY A 368 -7.26 1.84 6.06
N ASN A 369 -8.40 1.98 6.75
CA ASN A 369 -9.71 2.07 6.10
C ASN A 369 -9.86 3.37 5.27
N VAL A 370 -9.32 4.49 5.70
CA VAL A 370 -9.28 5.72 4.89
C VAL A 370 -8.45 5.49 3.62
N MET A 371 -7.29 4.82 3.73
CA MET A 371 -6.44 4.48 2.59
C MET A 371 -7.16 3.55 1.61
N PHE A 372 -7.88 2.54 2.12
CA PHE A 372 -8.64 1.61 1.30
C PHE A 372 -9.81 2.30 0.57
N ASN A 373 -10.62 3.09 1.28
CA ASN A 373 -11.72 3.85 0.67
C ASN A 373 -11.24 4.81 -0.43
N TYR A 374 -10.13 5.51 -0.20
CA TYR A 374 -9.53 6.38 -1.21
C TYR A 374 -9.17 5.60 -2.49
N ARG A 375 -8.57 4.41 -2.36
CA ARG A 375 -8.18 3.58 -3.49
C ARG A 375 -9.39 2.98 -4.23
N MET A 376 -10.41 2.57 -3.49
CA MET A 376 -11.69 2.16 -4.07
C MET A 376 -12.33 3.29 -4.86
N PHE A 377 -12.37 4.51 -4.31
CA PHE A 377 -12.83 5.69 -5.04
C PHE A 377 -12.03 5.93 -6.32
N MET A 378 -10.72 5.81 -6.27
CA MET A 378 -9.86 5.99 -7.45
C MET A 378 -10.06 4.89 -8.49
N ALA A 379 -10.37 3.67 -8.09
CA ALA A 379 -10.65 2.54 -8.98
C ALA A 379 -12.04 2.63 -9.61
N GLU A 380 -13.07 2.90 -8.81
CA GLU A 380 -14.48 2.79 -9.22
C GLU A 380 -15.12 4.12 -9.57
N LYS A 381 -14.57 5.25 -9.12
CA LYS A 381 -15.10 6.61 -9.34
C LYS A 381 -16.52 6.81 -8.80
N ASP A 382 -16.88 6.05 -7.77
CA ASP A 382 -18.18 6.09 -7.11
C ASP A 382 -18.07 6.81 -5.76
N ALA A 383 -18.98 7.76 -5.52
CA ALA A 383 -19.00 8.58 -4.29
C ALA A 383 -19.42 7.80 -3.02
N ARG A 384 -19.75 6.52 -3.13
CA ARG A 384 -20.03 5.66 -1.95
C ARG A 384 -18.80 5.35 -1.11
N TYR A 385 -17.60 5.48 -1.73
CA TYR A 385 -16.31 5.24 -1.08
C TYR A 385 -15.75 6.47 -0.36
#